data_936372e5215cd790b6a910126d41084e
#
_entry.id   936372e5215cd790b6a910126d41084e
#
_cell.length_a   1.000
_cell.length_b   1.000
_cell.length_c   1.000
_cell.angle_alpha   90.00
_cell.angle_beta   90.00
_cell.angle_gamma   90.00
#
_symmetry.space_group_name_H-M   'P 1'
#
loop_
_entity.id
_entity.type
_entity.pdbx_description
1 polymer ?
#
loop_
_entity_poly.entity_id
_entity_poly.type
_entity_poly.pdbx_seq_one_letter_code
_entity_poly.pdbx_strand_id
1 'polypeptide(L)'
;MTWLKLKKQCSKITLNPFCYVTYSLQTASIVMVFLLLLQAALLVATKSYRSLILAVATVAASLVAEAFFRLTHKEVSEDTWSICIAQGLLTGLLLPNLCSVYATFFLTLFSFMFCKFVFGNFSSSWANCSVLAVAVIYFLDSSCFPQAAVSLADLQSKNPSLHLIQSGTLPILKTDSSLTAFLNENAFSHFGSMIPEGYASFFWDNGSAIPAFRFNLLTIVSSLVIFSFGFADTVIPAVFLFVYAALVRFVSPAFVSGVAFQGDILLALLTGGTLFCAVYLLQWHGSVPTTFWGKVFYGVLAGVAAFFIVGCGTSSVGFVFLVLAMNTISPLIQKTEEELLCSSAVKRLRFRLKGNRD
;
A
#
# COMPACT_ATOMS: atom_id res chain seq x y z
N MET A 1 -12.74 11.18 46.70
CA MET A 1 -12.86 9.76 46.33
C MET A 1 -11.45 9.18 46.25
N THR A 2 -11.04 8.36 47.23
CA THR A 2 -9.65 8.00 47.43
C THR A 2 -9.19 6.95 46.42
N TRP A 3 -7.96 7.05 45.96
CA TRP A 3 -7.28 6.16 45.00
C TRP A 3 -7.46 4.65 45.31
N LEU A 4 -7.56 4.31 46.59
CA LEU A 4 -7.84 2.96 47.10
C LEU A 4 -9.25 2.45 46.72
N LYS A 5 -10.28 3.32 46.60
CA LYS A 5 -11.62 2.90 46.18
C LYS A 5 -11.66 2.64 44.64
N LEU A 6 -10.93 3.39 43.86
CA LEU A 6 -10.77 3.15 42.43
C LEU A 6 -10.06 1.85 42.13
N LYS A 7 -8.97 1.53 42.85
CA LYS A 7 -8.22 0.27 42.71
C LYS A 7 -9.08 -0.95 43.07
N LYS A 8 -9.98 -0.83 44.07
CA LYS A 8 -10.90 -1.89 44.50
C LYS A 8 -12.09 -2.09 43.52
N GLN A 9 -12.44 -1.05 42.78
CA GLN A 9 -13.49 -1.12 41.75
C GLN A 9 -12.97 -1.70 40.43
N CYS A 10 -11.72 -1.41 40.05
CA CYS A 10 -11.05 -2.02 38.92
C CYS A 10 -10.79 -3.51 39.09
N SER A 11 -10.57 -3.99 40.33
CA SER A 11 -10.37 -5.44 40.60
C SER A 11 -11.63 -6.31 40.46
N LYS A 12 -12.80 -5.69 40.27
CA LYS A 12 -14.08 -6.40 40.08
C LYS A 12 -14.52 -6.45 38.59
N ILE A 13 -13.76 -5.87 37.67
CA ILE A 13 -14.03 -6.02 36.25
C ILE A 13 -13.44 -7.36 35.82
N THR A 14 -14.25 -8.39 35.88
CA THR A 14 -13.93 -9.65 35.21
C THR A 14 -14.01 -9.44 33.70
N LEU A 15 -12.86 -9.30 33.05
CA LEU A 15 -12.72 -9.36 31.59
C LEU A 15 -12.96 -10.82 31.16
N ASN A 16 -14.18 -11.26 31.18
CA ASN A 16 -14.58 -12.57 30.67
C ASN A 16 -15.55 -12.40 29.52
N PRO A 17 -15.36 -13.14 28.42
CA PRO A 17 -14.29 -14.06 28.05
C PRO A 17 -13.35 -13.52 26.95
N PHE A 18 -13.43 -12.25 26.54
CA PHE A 18 -12.71 -11.73 25.40
C PHE A 18 -11.77 -10.60 25.82
N CYS A 19 -10.48 -10.95 25.90
CA CYS A 19 -9.43 -9.95 26.00
C CYS A 19 -9.04 -9.54 24.58
N TYR A 20 -9.50 -8.38 24.13
CA TYR A 20 -9.02 -7.80 22.86
C TYR A 20 -7.63 -7.22 23.10
N VAL A 21 -6.61 -8.02 22.84
CA VAL A 21 -5.22 -7.55 22.83
C VAL A 21 -4.94 -7.02 21.43
N THR A 22 -4.63 -5.74 21.32
CA THR A 22 -4.08 -5.16 20.06
C THR A 22 -2.72 -5.78 19.82
N TYR A 23 -2.47 -6.20 18.58
CA TYR A 23 -1.18 -6.78 18.19
C TYR A 23 -0.06 -5.78 18.40
N SER A 24 1.11 -6.27 18.82
CA SER A 24 2.29 -5.43 18.91
C SER A 24 2.77 -5.04 17.51
N LEU A 25 3.40 -3.87 17.42
CA LEU A 25 4.01 -3.40 16.18
C LEU A 25 5.03 -4.41 15.63
N GLN A 26 5.74 -5.09 16.53
CA GLN A 26 6.68 -6.15 16.20
C GLN A 26 5.98 -7.33 15.50
N THR A 27 4.86 -7.82 16.04
CA THR A 27 4.11 -8.91 15.42
C THR A 27 3.62 -8.54 14.03
N ALA A 28 3.07 -7.33 13.87
CA ALA A 28 2.62 -6.83 12.58
C ALA A 28 3.78 -6.75 11.55
N SER A 29 4.94 -6.24 11.97
CA SER A 29 6.10 -6.12 11.09
C SER A 29 6.69 -7.49 10.70
N ILE A 30 6.72 -8.47 11.61
CA ILE A 30 7.18 -9.84 11.31
C ILE A 30 6.26 -10.50 10.27
N VAL A 31 4.93 -10.38 10.44
CA VAL A 31 3.98 -10.90 9.46
C VAL A 31 4.15 -10.20 8.10
N MET A 32 4.35 -8.89 8.11
CA MET A 32 4.64 -8.13 6.88
C MET A 32 5.91 -8.62 6.19
N VAL A 33 7.00 -8.84 6.94
CA VAL A 33 8.25 -9.43 6.40
C VAL A 33 7.97 -10.79 5.79
N PHE A 34 7.22 -11.65 6.47
CA PHE A 34 6.90 -12.98 5.95
C PHE A 34 6.13 -12.91 4.62
N LEU A 35 5.11 -12.06 4.53
CA LEU A 35 4.33 -11.87 3.30
C LEU A 35 5.16 -11.31 2.14
N LEU A 36 6.07 -10.36 2.42
CA LEU A 36 6.98 -9.81 1.41
C LEU A 36 8.05 -10.84 0.98
N LEU A 37 8.52 -11.71 1.90
CA LEU A 37 9.41 -12.81 1.56
C LEU A 37 8.76 -13.83 0.64
N LEU A 38 7.44 -14.07 0.75
CA LEU A 38 6.73 -14.91 -0.22
C LEU A 38 6.76 -14.29 -1.63
N GLN A 39 6.64 -12.96 -1.75
CA GLN A 39 6.80 -12.29 -3.05
C GLN A 39 8.24 -12.43 -3.58
N ALA A 40 9.24 -12.27 -2.70
CA ALA A 40 10.64 -12.48 -3.06
C ALA A 40 10.91 -13.94 -3.49
N ALA A 41 10.27 -14.92 -2.86
CA ALA A 41 10.37 -16.33 -3.25
C ALA A 41 9.82 -16.59 -4.66
N LEU A 42 8.72 -15.93 -5.05
CA LEU A 42 8.22 -16.00 -6.43
C LEU A 42 9.19 -15.39 -7.45
N LEU A 43 10.01 -14.41 -7.07
CA LEU A 43 11.07 -13.89 -7.94
C LEU A 43 12.16 -14.95 -8.20
N VAL A 44 12.44 -15.82 -7.25
CA VAL A 44 13.34 -16.97 -7.46
C VAL A 44 12.72 -17.95 -8.45
N ALA A 45 11.43 -18.29 -8.27
CA ALA A 45 10.71 -19.19 -9.15
C ALA A 45 10.63 -18.67 -10.60
N THR A 46 10.51 -17.36 -10.78
CA THR A 46 10.49 -16.70 -12.10
C THR A 46 11.87 -16.33 -12.63
N LYS A 47 12.95 -16.78 -11.96
CA LYS A 47 14.35 -16.53 -12.34
C LYS A 47 14.73 -15.05 -12.44
N SER A 48 14.06 -14.19 -11.71
CA SER A 48 14.32 -12.74 -11.68
C SER A 48 15.40 -12.39 -10.64
N TYR A 49 16.59 -13.01 -10.76
CA TYR A 49 17.65 -12.90 -9.76
C TYR A 49 18.16 -11.47 -9.54
N ARG A 50 18.14 -10.62 -10.56
CA ARG A 50 18.59 -9.24 -10.44
C ARG A 50 17.71 -8.42 -9.47
N SER A 51 16.40 -8.59 -9.55
CA SER A 51 15.46 -7.98 -8.61
C SER A 51 15.67 -8.49 -7.18
N LEU A 52 16.01 -9.77 -7.02
CA LEU A 52 16.34 -10.36 -5.72
C LEU A 52 17.60 -9.73 -5.12
N ILE A 53 18.67 -9.57 -5.94
CA ILE A 53 19.92 -8.91 -5.50
C ILE A 53 19.65 -7.49 -5.06
N LEU A 54 18.81 -6.73 -5.79
CA LEU A 54 18.38 -5.39 -5.38
C LEU A 54 17.62 -5.41 -4.04
N ALA A 55 16.70 -6.34 -3.84
CA ALA A 55 15.99 -6.49 -2.57
C ALA A 55 16.94 -6.81 -1.41
N VAL A 56 17.92 -7.68 -1.61
CA VAL A 56 18.95 -7.95 -0.60
C VAL A 56 19.82 -6.73 -0.31
N ALA A 57 20.21 -5.98 -1.35
CA ALA A 57 20.99 -4.75 -1.18
C ALA A 57 20.24 -3.68 -0.39
N THR A 58 18.95 -3.48 -0.65
CA THR A 58 18.11 -2.52 0.09
C THR A 58 17.86 -2.94 1.53
N VAL A 59 17.69 -4.24 1.80
CA VAL A 59 17.61 -4.77 3.16
C VAL A 59 18.94 -4.56 3.90
N ALA A 60 20.07 -4.84 3.26
CA ALA A 60 21.38 -4.59 3.87
C ALA A 60 21.56 -3.10 4.18
N ALA A 61 21.18 -2.19 3.26
CA ALA A 61 21.23 -0.74 3.48
C ALA A 61 20.35 -0.31 4.68
N SER A 62 19.14 -0.86 4.80
CA SER A 62 18.23 -0.54 5.91
C SER A 62 18.78 -1.01 7.27
N LEU A 63 19.39 -2.19 7.31
CA LEU A 63 20.02 -2.74 8.52
C LEU A 63 21.25 -1.93 8.93
N VAL A 64 22.08 -1.50 7.98
CA VAL A 64 23.23 -0.61 8.26
C VAL A 64 22.76 0.74 8.79
N ALA A 65 21.69 1.31 8.21
CA ALA A 65 21.10 2.56 8.72
C ALA A 65 20.59 2.40 10.16
N GLU A 66 19.96 1.26 10.49
CA GLU A 66 19.51 0.95 11.85
C GLU A 66 20.67 0.82 12.82
N ALA A 67 21.70 0.05 12.43
CA ALA A 67 22.89 -0.13 13.26
C ALA A 67 23.56 1.20 13.56
N PHE A 68 23.69 2.08 12.57
CA PHE A 68 24.29 3.40 12.75
C PHE A 68 23.44 4.29 13.67
N PHE A 69 22.12 4.28 13.52
CA PHE A 69 21.21 5.02 14.37
C PHE A 69 21.29 4.57 15.84
N ARG A 70 21.42 3.27 16.10
CA ARG A 70 21.58 2.71 17.46
C ARG A 70 22.91 3.07 18.10
N LEU A 71 23.98 3.25 17.33
CA LEU A 71 25.26 3.71 17.86
C LEU A 71 25.18 5.15 18.38
N THR A 72 24.31 5.96 17.77
CA THR A 72 24.14 7.38 18.15
C THR A 72 23.06 7.61 19.21
N HIS A 73 22.07 6.71 19.32
CA HIS A 73 20.92 6.83 20.23
C HIS A 73 20.81 5.59 21.12
N LYS A 74 21.05 5.73 22.41
CA LYS A 74 21.08 4.60 23.37
C LYS A 74 19.70 4.03 23.75
N GLU A 75 18.61 4.77 23.53
CA GLU A 75 17.25 4.38 23.94
C GLU A 75 16.40 3.96 22.75
N VAL A 76 16.83 2.95 22.01
CA VAL A 76 16.05 2.41 20.88
C VAL A 76 15.45 1.07 21.28
N SER A 77 14.14 0.89 21.09
CA SER A 77 13.45 -0.39 21.33
C SER A 77 14.01 -1.51 20.46
N GLU A 78 14.05 -2.73 20.98
CA GLU A 78 14.59 -3.90 20.23
C GLU A 78 13.74 -4.25 19.00
N ASP A 79 12.47 -3.83 18.96
CA ASP A 79 11.49 -4.18 17.96
C ASP A 79 11.72 -3.55 16.58
N THR A 80 12.66 -2.61 16.45
CA THR A 80 12.88 -1.85 15.20
C THR A 80 13.52 -2.65 14.07
N TRP A 81 14.21 -3.77 14.36
CA TRP A 81 14.87 -4.58 13.33
C TRP A 81 13.90 -5.18 12.31
N SER A 82 12.77 -5.71 12.78
CA SER A 82 11.74 -6.29 11.88
C SER A 82 11.12 -5.24 10.97
N ILE A 83 10.92 -4.02 11.49
CA ILE A 83 10.41 -2.89 10.70
C ILE A 83 11.43 -2.48 9.62
N CYS A 84 12.71 -2.43 9.97
CA CYS A 84 13.77 -2.10 9.01
C CYS A 84 13.86 -3.13 7.87
N ILE A 85 13.76 -4.43 8.19
CA ILE A 85 13.73 -5.49 7.19
C ILE A 85 12.51 -5.33 6.29
N ALA A 86 11.32 -5.09 6.86
CA ALA A 86 10.10 -4.87 6.08
C ALA A 86 10.24 -3.69 5.11
N GLN A 87 10.76 -2.57 5.58
CA GLN A 87 10.98 -1.39 4.74
C GLN A 87 12.05 -1.59 3.67
N GLY A 88 13.14 -2.29 4.01
CA GLY A 88 14.16 -2.66 3.05
C GLY A 88 13.60 -3.56 1.93
N LEU A 89 12.80 -4.57 2.29
CA LEU A 89 12.11 -5.44 1.33
C LEU A 89 11.11 -4.67 0.46
N LEU A 90 10.30 -3.79 1.07
CA LEU A 90 9.36 -2.93 0.33
C LEU A 90 10.09 -2.07 -0.70
N THR A 91 11.20 -1.42 -0.29
CA THR A 91 12.01 -0.61 -1.20
C THR A 91 12.54 -1.44 -2.35
N GLY A 92 13.13 -2.59 -2.07
CA GLY A 92 13.72 -3.45 -3.09
C GLY A 92 12.71 -4.03 -4.07
N LEU A 93 11.52 -4.39 -3.59
CA LEU A 93 10.43 -4.86 -4.46
C LEU A 93 9.82 -3.75 -5.33
N LEU A 94 9.88 -2.49 -4.90
CA LEU A 94 9.40 -1.34 -5.68
C LEU A 94 10.39 -0.88 -6.75
N LEU A 95 11.64 -1.37 -6.73
CA LEU A 95 12.66 -0.99 -7.70
C LEU A 95 12.65 -1.90 -8.91
N PRO A 96 12.76 -1.35 -10.12
CA PRO A 96 12.87 -2.14 -11.34
C PRO A 96 14.24 -2.82 -11.43
N ASN A 97 14.29 -3.91 -12.18
CA ASN A 97 15.49 -4.74 -12.33
C ASN A 97 16.68 -4.05 -13.05
N LEU A 98 16.45 -2.92 -13.70
CA LEU A 98 17.46 -2.17 -14.43
C LEU A 98 18.35 -1.28 -13.54
N CYS A 99 17.93 -1.00 -12.31
CA CYS A 99 18.69 -0.14 -11.39
C CYS A 99 20.06 -0.72 -11.05
N SER A 100 21.04 0.17 -10.85
CA SER A 100 22.39 -0.20 -10.39
C SER A 100 22.36 -0.61 -8.92
N VAL A 101 22.89 -1.79 -8.58
CA VAL A 101 22.91 -2.33 -7.22
C VAL A 101 23.66 -1.41 -6.25
N TYR A 102 24.84 -0.90 -6.67
CA TYR A 102 25.66 -0.01 -5.82
C TYR A 102 24.98 1.32 -5.56
N ALA A 103 24.48 1.97 -6.63
CA ALA A 103 23.75 3.24 -6.47
C ALA A 103 22.51 3.05 -5.58
N THR A 104 21.75 1.99 -5.79
CA THR A 104 20.56 1.66 -4.99
C THR A 104 20.92 1.48 -3.51
N PHE A 105 22.02 0.76 -3.19
CA PHE A 105 22.44 0.56 -1.81
C PHE A 105 22.75 1.89 -1.12
N PHE A 106 23.58 2.74 -1.72
CA PHE A 106 23.97 4.02 -1.10
C PHE A 106 22.81 5.01 -1.01
N LEU A 107 21.96 5.09 -2.04
CA LEU A 107 20.81 5.99 -2.04
C LEU A 107 19.74 5.54 -1.03
N THR A 108 19.51 4.25 -0.90
CA THR A 108 18.62 3.70 0.12
C THR A 108 19.17 3.96 1.52
N LEU A 109 20.46 3.70 1.74
CA LEU A 109 21.13 3.98 3.01
C LEU A 109 20.99 5.46 3.39
N PHE A 110 21.31 6.37 2.47
CA PHE A 110 21.18 7.80 2.71
C PHE A 110 19.74 8.21 3.03
N SER A 111 18.77 7.73 2.26
CA SER A 111 17.34 8.03 2.46
C SER A 111 16.84 7.55 3.80
N PHE A 112 17.21 6.33 4.22
CA PHE A 112 16.81 5.79 5.52
C PHE A 112 17.49 6.50 6.68
N MET A 113 18.77 6.85 6.55
CA MET A 113 19.45 7.69 7.53
C MET A 113 18.77 9.05 7.65
N PHE A 114 18.50 9.72 6.53
CA PHE A 114 17.78 10.99 6.53
C PHE A 114 16.41 10.87 7.22
N CYS A 115 15.61 9.85 6.87
CA CYS A 115 14.32 9.63 7.53
C CYS A 115 14.45 9.50 9.06
N LYS A 116 15.41 8.70 9.53
CA LYS A 116 15.58 8.44 10.96
C LYS A 116 16.04 9.65 11.74
N PHE A 117 16.98 10.41 11.19
CA PHE A 117 17.52 11.58 11.88
C PHE A 117 16.59 12.80 11.81
N VAL A 118 15.80 12.94 10.74
CA VAL A 118 14.91 14.11 10.56
C VAL A 118 13.52 13.83 11.12
N PHE A 119 12.93 12.67 10.84
CA PHE A 119 11.55 12.36 11.24
C PHE A 119 11.46 11.50 12.49
N GLY A 120 12.59 11.04 13.03
CA GLY A 120 12.63 10.16 14.20
C GLY A 120 12.50 8.69 13.84
N ASN A 121 12.19 7.86 14.85
CA ASN A 121 12.11 6.42 14.65
C ASN A 121 11.05 6.04 13.59
N PHE A 122 11.26 4.96 12.87
CA PHE A 122 10.36 4.49 11.79
C PHE A 122 8.90 4.31 12.23
N SER A 123 8.65 3.99 13.48
CA SER A 123 7.29 3.84 14.00
C SER A 123 6.55 5.16 14.23
N SER A 124 7.28 6.26 14.40
CA SER A 124 6.73 7.60 14.64
C SER A 124 6.83 8.51 13.39
N SER A 125 7.50 8.04 12.34
CA SER A 125 7.64 8.80 11.10
C SER A 125 6.29 8.95 10.39
N TRP A 126 5.93 10.18 10.08
CA TRP A 126 4.76 10.49 9.25
C TRP A 126 4.99 10.16 7.76
N ALA A 127 6.24 10.08 7.32
CA ALA A 127 6.59 9.73 5.95
C ALA A 127 7.00 8.26 5.85
N ASN A 128 6.54 7.59 4.80
CA ASN A 128 6.96 6.23 4.48
C ASN A 128 8.38 6.26 3.89
N CYS A 129 9.37 5.81 4.67
CA CYS A 129 10.79 5.87 4.29
C CYS A 129 11.09 5.04 3.04
N SER A 130 10.40 3.91 2.84
CA SER A 130 10.58 3.08 1.63
C SER A 130 10.18 3.82 0.37
N VAL A 131 9.05 4.51 0.43
CA VAL A 131 8.53 5.31 -0.68
C VAL A 131 9.42 6.51 -0.97
N LEU A 132 9.92 7.18 0.08
CA LEU A 132 10.87 8.28 -0.07
C LEU A 132 12.18 7.83 -0.71
N ALA A 133 12.72 6.66 -0.31
CA ALA A 133 13.94 6.10 -0.92
C ALA A 133 13.74 5.82 -2.42
N VAL A 134 12.61 5.23 -2.81
CA VAL A 134 12.31 4.98 -4.24
C VAL A 134 12.17 6.29 -5.01
N ALA A 135 11.54 7.32 -4.43
CA ALA A 135 11.44 8.63 -5.06
C ALA A 135 12.81 9.29 -5.28
N VAL A 136 13.70 9.22 -4.28
CA VAL A 136 15.07 9.74 -4.40
C VAL A 136 15.82 9.01 -5.52
N ILE A 137 15.73 7.69 -5.60
CA ILE A 137 16.36 6.89 -6.67
C ILE A 137 15.78 7.30 -8.03
N TYR A 138 14.46 7.48 -8.13
CA TYR A 138 13.81 7.92 -9.36
C TYR A 138 14.28 9.30 -9.83
N PHE A 139 14.43 10.27 -8.93
CA PHE A 139 14.91 11.62 -9.29
C PHE A 139 16.36 11.63 -9.76
N LEU A 140 17.18 10.72 -9.26
CA LEU A 140 18.60 10.65 -9.64
C LEU A 140 18.84 9.81 -10.90
N ASP A 141 18.03 8.77 -11.11
CA ASP A 141 18.13 7.89 -12.28
C ASP A 141 16.74 7.44 -12.75
N SER A 142 16.04 8.36 -13.42
CA SER A 142 14.71 8.07 -13.99
C SER A 142 14.77 7.10 -15.16
N SER A 143 15.92 6.92 -15.80
CA SER A 143 16.08 6.06 -16.97
C SER A 143 15.95 4.56 -16.63
N CYS A 144 16.20 4.19 -15.38
CA CYS A 144 16.03 2.82 -14.90
C CYS A 144 14.57 2.38 -14.78
N PHE A 145 13.65 3.34 -14.70
CA PHE A 145 12.23 3.07 -14.47
C PHE A 145 11.49 2.96 -15.80
N PRO A 146 10.75 1.86 -16.03
CA PRO A 146 9.96 1.69 -17.24
C PRO A 146 8.80 2.70 -17.24
N GLN A 147 8.32 3.03 -18.44
CA GLN A 147 7.06 3.75 -18.57
C GLN A 147 5.91 2.88 -18.08
N ALA A 148 4.76 3.48 -17.74
CA ALA A 148 3.59 2.74 -17.33
C ALA A 148 3.18 1.78 -18.46
N ALA A 149 2.88 0.52 -18.09
CA ALA A 149 2.44 -0.48 -19.06
C ALA A 149 1.09 -0.15 -19.70
N VAL A 150 0.30 0.68 -19.02
CA VAL A 150 -1.07 1.04 -19.41
C VAL A 150 -1.20 2.56 -19.41
N SER A 151 -1.58 3.12 -20.55
CA SER A 151 -1.90 4.54 -20.66
C SER A 151 -3.38 4.80 -20.38
N LEU A 152 -3.74 6.08 -20.16
CA LEU A 152 -5.13 6.47 -20.02
C LEU A 152 -5.96 6.14 -21.29
N ALA A 153 -5.34 6.20 -22.47
CA ALA A 153 -5.94 5.83 -23.74
C ALA A 153 -6.38 4.36 -23.76
N ASP A 154 -5.56 3.47 -23.18
CA ASP A 154 -5.89 2.05 -23.11
C ASP A 154 -7.04 1.75 -22.15
N LEU A 155 -7.23 2.57 -21.13
CA LEU A 155 -8.35 2.45 -20.19
C LEU A 155 -9.71 2.82 -20.77
N GLN A 156 -9.72 3.39 -21.98
CA GLN A 156 -10.94 3.88 -22.65
C GLN A 156 -11.50 2.94 -23.67
N SER A 157 -10.62 2.19 -24.37
CA SER A 157 -11.07 1.30 -25.42
C SER A 157 -11.95 0.18 -24.85
N LYS A 158 -12.87 -0.30 -25.65
CA LYS A 158 -13.76 -1.40 -25.32
C LYS A 158 -12.96 -2.72 -25.31
N ASN A 159 -12.47 -3.20 -24.20
CA ASN A 159 -11.57 -4.34 -24.01
C ASN A 159 -10.08 -4.03 -24.26
N PRO A 160 -9.51 -3.00 -23.60
CA PRO A 160 -8.10 -2.65 -23.80
C PRO A 160 -7.14 -3.76 -23.34
N SER A 161 -7.48 -4.50 -22.29
CA SER A 161 -6.68 -5.62 -21.82
C SER A 161 -6.54 -6.73 -22.84
N LEU A 162 -7.60 -7.05 -23.57
CA LEU A 162 -7.56 -8.05 -24.65
C LEU A 162 -6.63 -7.58 -25.80
N HIS A 163 -6.69 -6.31 -26.15
CA HIS A 163 -5.81 -5.75 -27.17
C HIS A 163 -4.33 -5.79 -26.74
N LEU A 164 -4.02 -5.44 -25.50
CA LEU A 164 -2.67 -5.50 -24.94
C LEU A 164 -2.12 -6.93 -24.86
N ILE A 165 -2.97 -7.90 -24.59
CA ILE A 165 -2.64 -9.32 -24.58
C ILE A 165 -2.35 -9.82 -26.00
N GLN A 166 -3.24 -9.51 -26.97
CA GLN A 166 -3.09 -9.92 -28.37
C GLN A 166 -1.88 -9.27 -29.04
N SER A 167 -1.55 -8.04 -28.69
CA SER A 167 -0.36 -7.33 -29.18
C SER A 167 0.95 -7.86 -28.60
N GLY A 168 0.90 -8.80 -27.65
CA GLY A 168 2.08 -9.33 -26.98
C GLY A 168 2.77 -8.38 -26.02
N THR A 169 2.14 -7.25 -25.70
CA THR A 169 2.67 -6.27 -24.73
C THR A 169 2.65 -6.83 -23.30
N LEU A 170 1.71 -7.73 -23.01
CA LEU A 170 1.59 -8.40 -21.73
C LEU A 170 1.78 -9.92 -21.90
N PRO A 171 2.52 -10.58 -20.98
CA PRO A 171 2.75 -12.01 -21.06
C PRO A 171 1.48 -12.79 -20.72
N ILE A 172 1.16 -13.80 -21.56
CA ILE A 172 0.08 -14.74 -21.30
C ILE A 172 0.69 -16.05 -20.81
N LEU A 173 0.17 -16.59 -19.73
CA LEU A 173 0.56 -17.90 -19.22
C LEU A 173 0.03 -19.01 -20.13
N LYS A 174 0.80 -20.08 -20.31
CA LYS A 174 0.40 -21.24 -21.13
C LYS A 174 -0.86 -21.95 -20.63
N THR A 175 -1.15 -21.81 -19.32
CA THR A 175 -2.32 -22.40 -18.65
C THR A 175 -3.53 -21.48 -18.64
N ASP A 176 -3.42 -20.27 -19.20
CA ASP A 176 -4.48 -19.25 -19.14
C ASP A 176 -5.76 -19.71 -19.81
N SER A 177 -5.67 -20.27 -21.00
CA SER A 177 -6.84 -20.74 -21.78
C SER A 177 -7.66 -21.80 -21.04
N SER A 178 -6.98 -22.77 -20.42
CA SER A 178 -7.65 -23.81 -19.64
C SER A 178 -8.28 -23.28 -18.34
N LEU A 179 -7.61 -22.33 -17.70
CA LEU A 179 -8.09 -21.72 -16.46
C LEU A 179 -9.24 -20.74 -16.74
N THR A 180 -9.18 -19.98 -17.82
CA THR A 180 -10.25 -19.09 -18.28
C THR A 180 -11.48 -19.89 -18.72
N ALA A 181 -11.29 -21.01 -19.43
CA ALA A 181 -12.37 -21.90 -19.81
C ALA A 181 -13.07 -22.48 -18.55
N PHE A 182 -12.30 -22.97 -17.59
CA PHE A 182 -12.83 -23.48 -16.33
C PHE A 182 -13.61 -22.42 -15.54
N LEU A 183 -13.10 -21.19 -15.44
CA LEU A 183 -13.78 -20.09 -14.76
C LEU A 183 -15.07 -19.67 -15.49
N ASN A 184 -15.02 -19.59 -16.81
CA ASN A 184 -16.20 -19.26 -17.59
C ASN A 184 -17.30 -20.32 -17.49
N GLU A 185 -16.93 -21.61 -17.49
CA GLU A 185 -17.87 -22.72 -17.38
C GLU A 185 -18.52 -22.83 -16.00
N ASN A 186 -17.72 -22.69 -14.93
CA ASN A 186 -18.20 -22.98 -13.58
C ASN A 186 -18.66 -21.73 -12.80
N ALA A 187 -18.19 -20.54 -13.13
CA ALA A 187 -18.51 -19.32 -12.39
C ALA A 187 -19.26 -18.30 -13.23
N PHE A 188 -18.69 -17.87 -14.35
CA PHE A 188 -19.22 -16.72 -15.10
C PHE A 188 -20.42 -17.04 -15.99
N SER A 189 -20.60 -18.30 -16.42
CA SER A 189 -21.79 -18.74 -17.13
C SER A 189 -23.08 -18.47 -16.33
N HIS A 190 -23.03 -18.57 -15.02
CA HIS A 190 -24.18 -18.31 -14.13
C HIS A 190 -24.58 -16.81 -14.11
N PHE A 191 -23.67 -15.92 -14.44
CA PHE A 191 -23.89 -14.46 -14.50
C PHE A 191 -24.12 -13.96 -15.94
N GLY A 192 -24.16 -14.84 -16.93
CA GLY A 192 -24.34 -14.47 -18.33
C GLY A 192 -23.18 -13.63 -18.90
N SER A 193 -22.01 -13.73 -18.30
CA SER A 193 -20.78 -13.03 -18.68
C SER A 193 -19.67 -14.02 -18.97
N MET A 194 -18.71 -13.63 -19.81
CA MET A 194 -17.52 -14.42 -20.11
C MET A 194 -16.28 -13.53 -19.95
N ILE A 195 -15.25 -14.06 -19.32
CA ILE A 195 -13.95 -13.41 -19.25
C ILE A 195 -13.15 -13.79 -20.50
N PRO A 196 -12.56 -12.82 -21.23
CA PRO A 196 -11.66 -13.11 -22.36
C PRO A 196 -10.40 -13.85 -21.90
N GLU A 197 -9.77 -14.60 -22.77
CA GLU A 197 -8.48 -15.24 -22.53
C GLU A 197 -7.40 -14.18 -22.23
N GLY A 198 -6.51 -14.52 -21.31
CA GLY A 198 -5.41 -13.65 -20.87
C GLY A 198 -5.66 -12.90 -19.55
N TYR A 199 -6.91 -12.72 -19.11
CA TYR A 199 -7.21 -12.03 -17.85
C TYR A 199 -6.73 -12.80 -16.62
N ALA A 200 -6.72 -14.13 -16.64
CA ALA A 200 -6.20 -14.95 -15.56
C ALA A 200 -4.69 -14.71 -15.33
N SER A 201 -3.96 -14.42 -16.40
CA SER A 201 -2.52 -14.09 -16.32
C SER A 201 -2.26 -12.83 -15.49
N PHE A 202 -3.14 -11.82 -15.51
CA PHE A 202 -2.99 -10.60 -14.70
C PHE A 202 -3.01 -10.86 -13.20
N PHE A 203 -3.71 -11.89 -12.75
CA PHE A 203 -3.74 -12.26 -11.34
C PHE A 203 -2.45 -12.95 -10.91
N TRP A 204 -1.88 -13.80 -11.76
CA TRP A 204 -0.70 -14.58 -11.41
C TRP A 204 0.60 -13.82 -11.65
N ASP A 205 0.87 -13.42 -12.88
CA ASP A 205 2.09 -12.73 -13.28
C ASP A 205 1.80 -11.81 -14.47
N ASN A 206 1.75 -10.52 -14.21
CA ASN A 206 1.50 -9.52 -15.26
C ASN A 206 2.77 -9.06 -16.00
N GLY A 207 3.93 -9.67 -15.71
CA GLY A 207 5.20 -9.34 -16.36
C GLY A 207 5.77 -7.96 -16.05
N SER A 208 5.28 -7.27 -15.03
CA SER A 208 5.78 -5.94 -14.65
C SER A 208 7.26 -5.97 -14.35
N ALA A 209 7.99 -4.94 -14.80
CA ALA A 209 9.40 -4.75 -14.49
C ALA A 209 9.64 -4.40 -13.01
N ILE A 210 8.60 -3.92 -12.31
CA ILE A 210 8.62 -3.65 -10.87
C ILE A 210 8.07 -4.89 -10.17
N PRO A 211 8.87 -5.61 -9.36
CA PRO A 211 8.48 -6.85 -8.71
C PRO A 211 7.23 -6.76 -7.83
N ALA A 212 7.08 -5.63 -7.11
CA ALA A 212 5.94 -5.37 -6.24
C ALA A 212 4.59 -5.43 -6.96
N PHE A 213 4.55 -5.06 -8.24
CA PHE A 213 3.33 -4.97 -9.04
C PHE A 213 3.04 -6.23 -9.85
N ARG A 214 3.94 -7.22 -9.77
CA ARG A 214 3.91 -8.39 -10.64
C ARG A 214 2.92 -9.46 -10.20
N PHE A 215 2.84 -9.76 -8.90
CA PHE A 215 2.09 -10.90 -8.35
C PHE A 215 0.83 -10.47 -7.62
N ASN A 216 -0.22 -10.15 -8.36
CA ASN A 216 -1.47 -9.63 -7.80
C ASN A 216 -2.19 -10.64 -6.90
N LEU A 217 -2.22 -11.93 -7.28
CA LEU A 217 -2.85 -12.98 -6.48
C LEU A 217 -2.24 -13.05 -5.07
N LEU A 218 -0.90 -13.02 -4.99
CA LEU A 218 -0.22 -13.04 -3.70
C LEU A 218 -0.52 -11.78 -2.88
N THR A 219 -0.62 -10.62 -3.54
CA THR A 219 -1.01 -9.37 -2.87
C THR A 219 -2.44 -9.46 -2.32
N ILE A 220 -3.38 -10.08 -3.05
CA ILE A 220 -4.75 -10.32 -2.58
C ILE A 220 -4.75 -11.27 -1.37
N VAL A 221 -4.02 -12.38 -1.44
CA VAL A 221 -3.89 -13.32 -0.31
C VAL A 221 -3.27 -12.62 0.90
N SER A 222 -2.23 -11.82 0.69
CA SER A 222 -1.62 -11.02 1.76
C SER A 222 -2.60 -10.04 2.38
N SER A 223 -3.47 -9.42 1.58
CA SER A 223 -4.49 -8.50 2.08
C SER A 223 -5.48 -9.19 3.01
N LEU A 224 -5.89 -10.42 2.67
CA LEU A 224 -6.77 -11.22 3.54
C LEU A 224 -6.12 -11.48 4.90
N VAL A 225 -4.83 -11.81 4.92
CA VAL A 225 -4.09 -12.01 6.18
C VAL A 225 -4.00 -10.71 6.97
N ILE A 226 -3.54 -9.62 6.35
CA ILE A 226 -3.32 -8.32 7.01
C ILE A 226 -4.64 -7.79 7.62
N PHE A 227 -5.73 -7.86 6.88
CA PHE A 227 -7.03 -7.34 7.33
C PHE A 227 -7.73 -8.27 8.31
N SER A 228 -7.60 -9.60 8.17
CA SER A 228 -8.20 -10.58 9.11
C SER A 228 -7.58 -10.47 10.51
N PHE A 229 -6.27 -10.22 10.58
CA PHE A 229 -5.59 -10.02 11.85
C PHE A 229 -5.70 -8.57 12.38
N GLY A 230 -6.26 -7.64 11.61
CA GLY A 230 -6.42 -6.25 12.02
C GLY A 230 -5.10 -5.46 12.07
N PHE A 231 -4.06 -5.88 11.35
CA PHE A 231 -2.78 -5.15 11.27
C PHE A 231 -2.92 -3.82 10.53
N ALA A 232 -3.86 -3.75 9.60
CA ALA A 232 -4.23 -2.54 8.88
C ALA A 232 -5.76 -2.40 8.84
N ASP A 233 -6.25 -1.17 8.65
CA ASP A 233 -7.67 -0.88 8.56
C ASP A 233 -8.20 -1.23 7.16
N THR A 234 -9.39 -1.82 7.08
CA THR A 234 -10.03 -2.18 5.81
C THR A 234 -10.69 -1.00 5.11
N VAL A 235 -11.05 0.05 5.85
CA VAL A 235 -11.83 1.19 5.33
C VAL A 235 -11.04 1.96 4.26
N ILE A 236 -9.77 2.26 4.52
CA ILE A 236 -8.95 3.05 3.59
C ILE A 236 -8.76 2.36 2.24
N PRO A 237 -8.28 1.09 2.18
CA PRO A 237 -8.13 0.40 0.90
C PRO A 237 -9.44 0.19 0.17
N ALA A 238 -10.52 -0.12 0.90
CA ALA A 238 -11.83 -0.32 0.28
C ALA A 238 -12.35 0.96 -0.38
N VAL A 239 -12.29 2.09 0.32
CA VAL A 239 -12.70 3.40 -0.23
C VAL A 239 -11.79 3.81 -1.38
N PHE A 240 -10.46 3.66 -1.21
CA PHE A 240 -9.48 3.97 -2.24
C PHE A 240 -9.75 3.20 -3.54
N LEU A 241 -9.85 1.87 -3.46
CA LEU A 241 -10.09 1.02 -4.63
C LEU A 241 -11.45 1.31 -5.27
N PHE A 242 -12.49 1.54 -4.46
CA PHE A 242 -13.82 1.87 -4.98
C PHE A 242 -13.82 3.20 -5.73
N VAL A 243 -13.25 4.26 -5.16
CA VAL A 243 -13.19 5.59 -5.80
C VAL A 243 -12.34 5.54 -7.05
N TYR A 244 -11.17 4.91 -7.01
CA TYR A 244 -10.30 4.76 -8.17
C TYR A 244 -11.01 3.98 -9.30
N ALA A 245 -11.64 2.86 -9.00
CA ALA A 245 -12.41 2.06 -9.96
C ALA A 245 -13.60 2.84 -10.55
N ALA A 246 -14.32 3.59 -9.72
CA ALA A 246 -15.41 4.45 -10.17
C ALA A 246 -14.92 5.55 -11.12
N LEU A 247 -13.82 6.22 -10.80
CA LEU A 247 -13.23 7.24 -11.67
C LEU A 247 -12.74 6.64 -13.00
N VAL A 248 -12.10 5.48 -12.96
CA VAL A 248 -11.69 4.77 -14.19
C VAL A 248 -12.92 4.43 -15.04
N ARG A 249 -14.00 3.95 -14.44
CA ARG A 249 -15.19 3.55 -15.20
C ARG A 249 -15.95 4.72 -15.80
N PHE A 250 -16.15 5.79 -15.01
CA PHE A 250 -17.05 6.89 -15.39
C PHE A 250 -16.32 8.09 -15.97
N VAL A 251 -15.15 8.45 -15.43
CA VAL A 251 -14.46 9.71 -15.75
C VAL A 251 -13.38 9.51 -16.82
N SER A 252 -12.67 8.38 -16.81
CA SER A 252 -11.60 8.10 -17.77
C SER A 252 -12.02 8.31 -19.23
N PRO A 253 -13.22 7.85 -19.69
CA PRO A 253 -13.66 8.08 -21.06
C PRO A 253 -13.82 9.55 -21.45
N ALA A 254 -14.16 10.43 -20.48
CA ALA A 254 -14.35 11.85 -20.74
C ALA A 254 -13.03 12.59 -21.03
N PHE A 255 -11.91 12.11 -20.49
CA PHE A 255 -10.59 12.74 -20.68
C PHE A 255 -9.98 12.44 -22.07
N VAL A 256 -10.39 11.36 -22.73
CA VAL A 256 -9.74 10.89 -23.96
C VAL A 256 -10.73 10.65 -25.11
N SER A 257 -11.85 11.35 -25.09
CA SER A 257 -12.86 11.31 -26.18
C SER A 257 -13.48 9.92 -26.44
N GLY A 258 -13.53 9.08 -25.41
CA GLY A 258 -14.13 7.74 -25.45
C GLY A 258 -15.64 7.76 -25.15
N VAL A 259 -16.27 6.60 -25.28
CA VAL A 259 -17.67 6.42 -24.91
C VAL A 259 -17.80 6.31 -23.40
N ALA A 260 -18.70 7.08 -22.80
CA ALA A 260 -18.95 7.04 -21.35
C ALA A 260 -19.23 5.60 -20.87
N PHE A 261 -18.82 5.29 -19.63
CA PHE A 261 -19.03 3.99 -18.95
C PHE A 261 -18.30 2.79 -19.57
N GLN A 262 -17.19 3.01 -20.29
CA GLN A 262 -16.44 1.91 -20.93
C GLN A 262 -15.02 1.67 -20.37
N GLY A 263 -14.60 2.35 -19.30
CA GLY A 263 -13.29 2.12 -18.70
C GLY A 263 -13.14 0.69 -18.14
N ASP A 264 -11.98 0.08 -18.33
CA ASP A 264 -11.66 -1.26 -17.84
C ASP A 264 -11.07 -1.22 -16.44
N ILE A 265 -11.90 -1.54 -15.45
CA ILE A 265 -11.53 -1.55 -14.03
C ILE A 265 -10.48 -2.63 -13.74
N LEU A 266 -10.62 -3.83 -14.32
CA LEU A 266 -9.71 -4.94 -14.05
C LEU A 266 -8.30 -4.62 -14.52
N LEU A 267 -8.18 -4.06 -15.72
CA LEU A 267 -6.90 -3.62 -16.25
C LEU A 267 -6.24 -2.59 -15.32
N ALA A 268 -6.98 -1.56 -14.92
CA ALA A 268 -6.48 -0.49 -14.08
C ALA A 268 -6.03 -0.97 -12.69
N LEU A 269 -6.77 -1.92 -12.10
CA LEU A 269 -6.43 -2.46 -10.78
C LEU A 269 -5.26 -3.44 -10.79
N LEU A 270 -5.13 -4.26 -11.85
CA LEU A 270 -4.18 -5.37 -11.86
C LEU A 270 -2.84 -5.04 -12.54
N THR A 271 -2.76 -4.01 -13.37
CA THR A 271 -1.53 -3.71 -14.13
C THR A 271 -0.67 -2.61 -13.51
N GLY A 272 -1.27 -1.64 -12.82
CA GLY A 272 -0.58 -0.44 -12.33
C GLY A 272 0.01 -0.53 -10.92
N GLY A 273 -0.08 -1.66 -10.23
CA GLY A 273 0.36 -1.77 -8.83
C GLY A 273 -0.63 -1.18 -7.82
N THR A 274 -1.86 -0.91 -8.23
CA THR A 274 -2.93 -0.34 -7.39
C THR A 274 -3.21 -1.20 -6.16
N LEU A 275 -3.27 -2.52 -6.33
CA LEU A 275 -3.50 -3.46 -5.22
C LEU A 275 -2.35 -3.45 -4.21
N PHE A 276 -1.10 -3.45 -4.70
CA PHE A 276 0.06 -3.40 -3.82
C PHE A 276 0.10 -2.08 -3.03
N CYS A 277 -0.19 -0.97 -3.69
CA CYS A 277 -0.27 0.33 -3.04
C CYS A 277 -1.35 0.35 -1.94
N ALA A 278 -2.55 -0.17 -2.23
CA ALA A 278 -3.66 -0.23 -1.29
C ALA A 278 -3.33 -1.02 -0.02
N VAL A 279 -2.60 -2.12 -0.16
CA VAL A 279 -2.32 -3.07 0.93
C VAL A 279 -1.08 -2.67 1.73
N TYR A 280 0.02 -2.30 1.06
CA TYR A 280 1.33 -2.15 1.69
C TYR A 280 1.82 -0.71 1.83
N LEU A 281 1.35 0.22 0.99
CA LEU A 281 1.94 1.57 0.95
C LEU A 281 1.06 2.64 1.58
N LEU A 282 -0.27 2.61 1.36
CA LEU A 282 -1.19 3.66 1.82
C LEU A 282 -1.34 3.72 3.33
N GLN A 283 -1.22 2.56 4.00
CA GLN A 283 -1.38 2.45 5.44
C GLN A 283 -0.05 2.15 6.11
N TRP A 284 0.77 3.18 6.29
CA TRP A 284 1.97 3.07 7.09
C TRP A 284 1.72 3.64 8.51
N HIS A 285 2.38 3.05 9.50
CA HIS A 285 2.23 3.44 10.90
C HIS A 285 2.46 4.95 11.08
N GLY A 286 1.56 5.63 11.76
CA GLY A 286 1.63 7.07 12.03
C GLY A 286 1.12 7.99 10.92
N SER A 287 0.95 7.52 9.69
CA SER A 287 0.49 8.34 8.57
C SER A 287 -1.01 8.22 8.25
N VAL A 288 -1.80 7.63 9.14
CA VAL A 288 -3.21 7.30 8.89
C VAL A 288 -4.12 8.08 9.83
N PRO A 289 -5.23 8.68 9.36
CA PRO A 289 -6.25 9.29 10.21
C PRO A 289 -6.84 8.30 11.22
N THR A 290 -7.25 8.80 12.38
CA THR A 290 -7.74 7.95 13.48
C THR A 290 -9.24 7.72 13.45
N THR A 291 -10.02 8.73 12.98
CA THR A 291 -11.49 8.65 12.95
C THR A 291 -11.98 7.91 11.70
N PHE A 292 -13.16 7.31 11.79
CA PHE A 292 -13.80 6.65 10.65
C PHE A 292 -13.98 7.61 9.45
N TRP A 293 -14.50 8.79 9.69
CA TRP A 293 -14.72 9.78 8.63
C TRP A 293 -13.42 10.33 8.04
N GLY A 294 -12.39 10.49 8.86
CA GLY A 294 -11.07 10.86 8.37
C GLY A 294 -10.46 9.78 7.48
N LYS A 295 -10.63 8.50 7.83
CA LYS A 295 -10.20 7.36 6.99
C LYS A 295 -10.94 7.34 5.65
N VAL A 296 -12.26 7.56 5.66
CA VAL A 296 -13.06 7.67 4.43
C VAL A 296 -12.57 8.84 3.57
N PHE A 297 -12.40 10.02 4.17
CA PHE A 297 -11.92 11.20 3.46
C PHE A 297 -10.52 11.00 2.87
N TYR A 298 -9.61 10.41 3.66
CA TYR A 298 -8.27 10.04 3.21
C TYR A 298 -8.33 9.06 2.02
N GLY A 299 -9.15 8.01 2.10
CA GLY A 299 -9.34 7.04 1.01
C GLY A 299 -9.90 7.67 -0.27
N VAL A 300 -10.86 8.61 -0.14
CA VAL A 300 -11.40 9.35 -1.30
C VAL A 300 -10.33 10.21 -1.94
N LEU A 301 -9.58 11.00 -1.15
CA LEU A 301 -8.49 11.81 -1.66
C LEU A 301 -7.41 10.97 -2.34
N ALA A 302 -7.03 9.84 -1.73
CA ALA A 302 -6.07 8.92 -2.32
C ALA A 302 -6.56 8.34 -3.65
N GLY A 303 -7.84 7.96 -3.75
CA GLY A 303 -8.45 7.44 -4.99
C GLY A 303 -8.46 8.48 -6.11
N VAL A 304 -8.84 9.72 -5.79
CA VAL A 304 -8.83 10.84 -6.76
C VAL A 304 -7.39 11.17 -7.19
N ALA A 305 -6.47 11.28 -6.24
CA ALA A 305 -5.07 11.57 -6.54
C ALA A 305 -4.42 10.45 -7.37
N ALA A 306 -4.74 9.18 -7.08
CA ALA A 306 -4.30 8.04 -7.88
C ALA A 306 -4.79 8.11 -9.33
N PHE A 307 -6.04 8.48 -9.54
CA PHE A 307 -6.59 8.63 -10.88
C PHE A 307 -5.79 9.66 -11.70
N PHE A 308 -5.45 10.80 -11.12
CA PHE A 308 -4.68 11.82 -11.82
C PHE A 308 -3.18 11.51 -11.94
N ILE A 309 -2.55 11.00 -10.89
CA ILE A 309 -1.09 10.75 -10.87
C ILE A 309 -0.75 9.47 -11.63
N VAL A 310 -1.51 8.40 -11.45
CA VAL A 310 -1.24 7.09 -12.04
C VAL A 310 -2.03 6.90 -13.33
N GLY A 311 -3.33 7.17 -13.29
CA GLY A 311 -4.22 6.96 -14.43
C GLY A 311 -3.94 7.89 -15.60
N CYS A 312 -3.59 9.16 -15.34
CA CYS A 312 -3.22 10.15 -16.36
C CYS A 312 -1.69 10.25 -16.56
N GLY A 313 -0.90 9.60 -15.69
CA GLY A 313 0.56 9.66 -15.73
C GLY A 313 1.17 8.60 -16.62
N THR A 314 2.37 8.85 -17.12
CA THR A 314 3.16 7.91 -17.93
C THR A 314 4.22 7.15 -17.10
N SER A 315 4.33 7.45 -15.81
CA SER A 315 5.36 6.84 -14.95
C SER A 315 4.83 5.63 -14.20
N SER A 316 5.55 4.52 -14.24
CA SER A 316 5.28 3.32 -13.45
C SER A 316 5.41 3.55 -11.93
N VAL A 317 6.04 4.65 -11.52
CA VAL A 317 6.30 5.02 -10.12
C VAL A 317 5.21 5.96 -9.57
N GLY A 318 4.12 6.17 -10.28
CA GLY A 318 3.05 7.10 -9.90
C GLY A 318 2.52 6.85 -8.47
N PHE A 319 2.40 5.59 -8.05
CA PHE A 319 1.95 5.26 -6.69
C PHE A 319 2.92 5.69 -5.59
N VAL A 320 4.22 5.77 -5.86
CA VAL A 320 5.21 6.29 -4.93
C VAL A 320 4.94 7.77 -4.66
N PHE A 321 4.72 8.56 -5.71
CA PHE A 321 4.39 9.98 -5.56
C PHE A 321 3.02 10.21 -4.94
N LEU A 322 2.04 9.36 -5.25
CA LEU A 322 0.75 9.36 -4.58
C LEU A 322 0.91 9.23 -3.06
N VAL A 323 1.64 8.20 -2.61
CA VAL A 323 1.82 7.95 -1.17
C VAL A 323 2.57 9.09 -0.49
N LEU A 324 3.57 9.68 -1.12
CA LEU A 324 4.26 10.88 -0.60
C LEU A 324 3.31 12.07 -0.46
N ALA A 325 2.47 12.32 -1.46
CA ALA A 325 1.45 13.36 -1.38
C ALA A 325 0.46 13.10 -0.23
N MET A 326 -0.01 11.85 -0.10
CA MET A 326 -0.92 11.47 0.97
C MET A 326 -0.27 11.56 2.35
N ASN A 327 1.01 11.25 2.49
CA ASN A 327 1.77 11.41 3.73
C ASN A 327 1.86 12.89 4.15
N THR A 328 1.96 13.83 3.21
CA THR A 328 1.96 15.27 3.52
C THR A 328 0.59 15.79 3.90
N ILE A 329 -0.48 15.22 3.36
CA ILE A 329 -1.88 15.62 3.64
C ILE A 329 -2.36 15.01 4.96
N SER A 330 -1.92 13.82 5.33
CA SER A 330 -2.39 13.10 6.50
C SER A 330 -2.28 13.87 7.83
N PRO A 331 -1.16 14.54 8.16
CA PRO A 331 -1.05 15.35 9.37
C PRO A 331 -2.08 16.50 9.43
N LEU A 332 -2.45 17.07 8.28
CA LEU A 332 -3.49 18.11 8.22
C LEU A 332 -4.87 17.55 8.56
N ILE A 333 -5.17 16.34 8.06
CA ILE A 333 -6.41 15.64 8.40
C ILE A 333 -6.44 15.32 9.90
N GLN A 334 -5.36 14.75 10.44
CA GLN A 334 -5.25 14.42 11.86
C GLN A 334 -5.44 15.65 12.75
N LYS A 335 -4.84 16.78 12.41
CA LYS A 335 -5.00 18.03 13.15
C LYS A 335 -6.47 18.50 13.16
N THR A 336 -7.14 18.45 12.02
CA THR A 336 -8.58 18.83 11.97
C THR A 336 -9.45 17.87 12.76
N GLU A 337 -9.14 16.58 12.79
CA GLU A 337 -9.80 15.56 13.62
C GLU A 337 -9.62 15.87 15.11
N GLU A 338 -8.41 16.18 15.55
CA GLU A 338 -8.12 16.54 16.94
C GLU A 338 -8.89 17.79 17.37
N GLU A 339 -8.93 18.83 16.56
CA GLU A 339 -9.70 20.05 16.84
C GLU A 339 -11.19 19.76 16.98
N LEU A 340 -11.76 18.94 16.09
CA LEU A 340 -13.17 18.54 16.15
C LEU A 340 -13.48 17.69 17.39
N LEU A 341 -12.61 16.74 17.74
CA LEU A 341 -12.77 15.91 18.92
C LEU A 341 -12.66 16.73 20.21
N CYS A 342 -11.67 17.63 20.31
CA CYS A 342 -11.50 18.53 21.44
C CYS A 342 -12.72 19.45 21.61
N SER A 343 -13.22 20.05 20.52
CA SER A 343 -14.39 20.90 20.57
C SER A 343 -15.64 20.16 21.04
N SER A 344 -15.82 18.93 20.59
CA SER A 344 -16.92 18.04 20.99
C SER A 344 -16.82 17.61 22.44
N ALA A 345 -15.61 17.29 22.93
CA ALA A 345 -15.36 16.94 24.33
C ALA A 345 -15.65 18.14 25.26
N VAL A 346 -15.19 19.34 24.89
CA VAL A 346 -15.43 20.56 25.65
C VAL A 346 -16.94 20.87 25.73
N LYS A 347 -17.68 20.71 24.62
CA LYS A 347 -19.16 20.91 24.61
C LYS A 347 -19.84 19.90 25.54
N ARG A 348 -19.45 18.62 25.50
CA ARG A 348 -20.02 17.57 26.39
C ARG A 348 -19.73 17.85 27.87
N LEU A 349 -18.51 18.30 28.20
CA LEU A 349 -18.14 18.68 29.57
C LEU A 349 -18.93 19.88 30.05
N ARG A 350 -19.12 20.94 29.25
CA ARG A 350 -19.95 22.09 29.57
C ARG A 350 -21.41 21.71 29.81
N PHE A 351 -21.94 20.78 29.05
CA PHE A 351 -23.32 20.28 29.22
C PHE A 351 -23.47 19.52 30.55
N ARG A 352 -22.53 18.68 30.91
CA ARG A 352 -22.52 17.92 32.20
C ARG A 352 -22.38 18.85 33.41
N LEU A 353 -21.58 19.92 33.28
CA LEU A 353 -21.39 20.89 34.36
C LEU A 353 -22.63 21.80 34.54
N LYS A 354 -23.43 22.06 33.51
CA LYS A 354 -24.70 22.77 33.63
C LYS A 354 -25.78 21.88 34.26
N GLY A 355 -25.93 20.63 33.86
CA GLY A 355 -26.95 19.72 34.40
C GLY A 355 -26.70 19.25 35.85
N ASN A 356 -25.51 19.53 36.44
CA ASN A 356 -25.25 19.30 37.86
C ASN A 356 -25.47 20.56 38.75
N ARG A 357 -25.99 21.64 38.17
CA ARG A 357 -26.28 22.87 38.92
C ARG A 357 -27.79 23.13 39.09
N ASP A 358 -28.59 22.31 38.45
CA ASP A 358 -30.05 22.21 38.65
C ASP A 358 -30.34 20.94 39.47
#